data_a99d102942494f17785a3bf914c8275a
#
_entry.id   a99d102942494f17785a3bf914c8275a
#
_cell.length_a   1.000
_cell.length_b   1.000
_cell.length_c   1.000
_cell.angle_alpha   90.00
_cell.angle_beta   90.00
_cell.angle_gamma   90.00
#
_symmetry.space_group_name_H-M   'P 1'
#
loop_
_entity.id
_entity.type
_entity.pdbx_description
1 polymer ?
#
loop_
_entity_poly.entity_id
_entity_poly.type
_entity_poly.pdbx_seq_one_letter_code
_entity_poly.pdbx_strand_id
1 'polypeptide(L)'
;IYNIGSWKGIYLSVCIMSVILGFSIYIVNKKLNKNQIISFAVTIGAMYLLKDYIAARAQLLTFIIYVWVIYFIEKFIENPKKIQYAIGIILSSILIANLHVAVWPFIFIIALPYIAEYIISLIAEIVVYRKGTIAYKKHVIKKCKSEEKVKKAQEELDKIYESNEKIKKVREEEPYKIRMKLNKNVKWLILVMAICALTGFLTPLGTTPYTY
;
A
#
# COMPACT_ATOMS: atom_id res chain seq x y z
N ILE A 1 -29.64 2.79 -19.14
CA ILE A 1 -29.96 4.13 -18.60
C ILE A 1 -30.55 5.01 -19.69
N TYR A 2 -29.94 5.11 -20.88
CA TYR A 2 -30.46 5.91 -21.98
C TYR A 2 -31.87 5.48 -22.41
N ASN A 3 -32.10 4.17 -22.54
CA ASN A 3 -33.41 3.61 -22.93
C ASN A 3 -34.54 3.88 -21.92
N ILE A 4 -34.20 4.14 -20.64
CA ILE A 4 -35.19 4.38 -19.57
C ILE A 4 -35.42 5.87 -19.36
N GLY A 5 -34.41 6.71 -19.46
CA GLY A 5 -34.48 8.12 -19.06
C GLY A 5 -33.92 9.10 -20.08
N SER A 6 -33.51 8.65 -21.27
CA SER A 6 -32.86 9.48 -22.28
C SER A 6 -31.67 10.26 -21.69
N TRP A 7 -31.38 11.46 -22.15
CA TRP A 7 -30.32 12.33 -21.63
C TRP A 7 -30.50 12.68 -20.16
N LYS A 8 -31.75 12.84 -19.67
CA LYS A 8 -32.06 13.12 -18.27
C LYS A 8 -31.61 11.99 -17.35
N GLY A 9 -31.79 10.72 -17.79
CA GLY A 9 -31.33 9.57 -17.04
C GLY A 9 -29.80 9.49 -16.94
N ILE A 10 -29.07 9.91 -18.00
CA ILE A 10 -27.60 9.99 -17.97
C ILE A 10 -27.14 11.05 -16.96
N TYR A 11 -27.70 12.27 -17.02
CA TYR A 11 -27.35 13.32 -16.06
C TYR A 11 -27.63 12.91 -14.61
N LEU A 12 -28.78 12.31 -14.35
CA LEU A 12 -29.15 11.82 -13.04
C LEU A 12 -28.14 10.77 -12.53
N SER A 13 -27.72 9.84 -13.39
CA SER A 13 -26.75 8.82 -13.02
C SER A 13 -25.38 9.43 -12.66
N VAL A 14 -24.92 10.43 -13.41
CA VAL A 14 -23.68 11.15 -13.09
C VAL A 14 -23.78 11.87 -11.74
N CYS A 15 -24.91 12.55 -11.47
CA CYS A 15 -25.14 13.21 -10.19
C CYS A 15 -25.10 12.20 -9.03
N ILE A 16 -25.82 11.09 -9.15
CA ILE A 16 -25.84 10.04 -8.11
C ILE A 16 -24.43 9.47 -7.87
N MET A 17 -23.71 9.12 -8.94
CA MET A 17 -22.36 8.58 -8.82
C MET A 17 -21.37 9.59 -8.24
N SER A 18 -21.50 10.88 -8.54
CA SER A 18 -20.69 11.94 -7.96
C SER A 18 -20.92 12.08 -6.45
N VAL A 19 -22.19 12.01 -6.03
CA VAL A 19 -22.55 12.01 -4.61
C VAL A 19 -21.97 10.78 -3.90
N ILE A 20 -22.08 9.58 -4.49
CA ILE A 20 -21.49 8.34 -3.95
C ILE A 20 -19.96 8.47 -3.86
N LEU A 21 -19.30 9.06 -4.86
CA LEU A 21 -17.86 9.30 -4.82
C LEU A 21 -17.48 10.23 -3.67
N GLY A 22 -18.14 11.38 -3.53
CA GLY A 22 -17.90 12.32 -2.44
C GLY A 22 -18.09 11.67 -1.05
N PHE A 23 -19.19 10.93 -0.86
CA PHE A 23 -19.42 10.17 0.38
C PHE A 23 -18.35 9.10 0.62
N SER A 24 -17.93 8.38 -0.41
CA SER A 24 -16.86 7.38 -0.30
C SER A 24 -15.54 8.01 0.16
N ILE A 25 -15.14 9.13 -0.45
CA ILE A 25 -13.94 9.86 -0.04
C ILE A 25 -14.06 10.31 1.41
N TYR A 26 -15.19 10.90 1.81
CA TYR A 26 -15.41 11.35 3.18
C TYR A 26 -15.34 10.20 4.20
N ILE A 27 -16.07 9.11 3.93
CA ILE A 27 -16.13 7.95 4.83
C ILE A 27 -14.75 7.30 4.99
N VAL A 28 -14.02 7.11 3.88
CA VAL A 28 -12.69 6.50 3.92
C VAL A 28 -11.72 7.39 4.70
N ASN A 29 -11.67 8.69 4.40
CA ASN A 29 -10.82 9.61 5.15
C ASN A 29 -11.16 9.64 6.64
N LYS A 30 -12.45 9.69 6.99
CA LYS A 30 -12.90 9.66 8.39
C LYS A 30 -12.49 8.37 9.10
N LYS A 31 -12.53 7.22 8.41
CA LYS A 31 -12.12 5.92 8.98
C LYS A 31 -10.60 5.82 9.16
N LEU A 32 -9.81 6.50 8.33
CA LEU A 32 -8.35 6.46 8.39
C LEU A 32 -7.79 7.48 9.39
N ASN A 33 -8.20 8.75 9.33
CA ASN A 33 -7.63 9.82 10.15
C ASN A 33 -8.43 10.17 11.42
N LYS A 34 -9.66 9.67 11.55
CA LYS A 34 -10.58 9.88 12.69
C LYS A 34 -10.99 11.36 12.93
N ASN A 35 -10.54 12.30 12.11
CA ASN A 35 -10.86 13.71 12.23
C ASN A 35 -11.92 14.10 11.17
N GLN A 36 -13.07 14.57 11.62
CA GLN A 36 -14.19 14.90 10.73
C GLN A 36 -13.92 16.14 9.87
N ILE A 37 -13.31 17.17 10.47
CA ILE A 37 -13.05 18.45 9.80
C ILE A 37 -12.03 18.25 8.68
N ILE A 38 -10.92 17.56 8.97
CA ILE A 38 -9.90 17.24 7.97
C ILE A 38 -10.50 16.37 6.86
N SER A 39 -11.31 15.36 7.21
CA SER A 39 -11.95 14.50 6.22
C SER A 39 -12.87 15.28 5.30
N PHE A 40 -13.61 16.25 5.83
CA PHE A 40 -14.49 17.12 5.05
C PHE A 40 -13.69 18.02 4.10
N ALA A 41 -12.64 18.70 4.61
CA ALA A 41 -11.75 19.54 3.82
C ALA A 41 -11.08 18.78 2.67
N VAL A 42 -10.53 17.59 2.96
CA VAL A 42 -9.93 16.71 1.95
C VAL A 42 -10.96 16.28 0.91
N THR A 43 -12.19 15.98 1.32
CA THR A 43 -13.25 15.58 0.39
C THR A 43 -13.59 16.72 -0.57
N ILE A 44 -13.76 17.95 -0.07
CA ILE A 44 -14.01 19.12 -0.93
C ILE A 44 -12.88 19.34 -1.90
N GLY A 45 -11.62 19.31 -1.43
CA GLY A 45 -10.43 19.46 -2.28
C GLY A 45 -10.35 18.38 -3.36
N ALA A 46 -10.58 17.13 -3.00
CA ALA A 46 -10.57 16.02 -3.95
C ALA A 46 -11.68 16.15 -5.00
N MET A 47 -12.91 16.47 -4.58
CA MET A 47 -14.03 16.67 -5.52
C MET A 47 -13.80 17.87 -6.44
N TYR A 48 -13.18 18.95 -5.94
CA TYR A 48 -12.79 20.08 -6.77
C TYR A 48 -11.75 19.70 -7.83
N LEU A 49 -10.74 18.91 -7.48
CA LEU A 49 -9.73 18.42 -8.42
C LEU A 49 -10.32 17.46 -9.46
N LEU A 50 -11.32 16.66 -9.05
CA LEU A 50 -11.96 15.67 -9.92
C LEU A 50 -13.08 16.25 -10.80
N LYS A 51 -13.49 17.52 -10.63
CA LYS A 51 -14.64 18.11 -11.32
C LYS A 51 -14.63 17.93 -12.83
N ASP A 52 -13.44 18.07 -13.45
CA ASP A 52 -13.28 17.98 -14.91
C ASP A 52 -13.32 16.53 -15.42
N TYR A 53 -13.20 15.55 -14.53
CA TYR A 53 -13.32 14.11 -14.83
C TYR A 53 -14.72 13.56 -14.51
N ILE A 54 -15.60 14.40 -13.93
CA ILE A 54 -17.00 14.02 -13.63
C ILE A 54 -17.80 14.06 -14.91
N ALA A 55 -17.87 12.93 -15.61
CA ALA A 55 -18.58 12.74 -16.84
C ALA A 55 -19.32 11.39 -16.86
N ALA A 56 -20.19 11.19 -17.82
CA ALA A 56 -20.94 9.96 -18.01
C ALA A 56 -20.05 8.82 -18.56
N ARG A 57 -19.04 8.45 -17.80
CA ARG A 57 -18.05 7.43 -18.18
C ARG A 57 -17.84 6.43 -17.04
N ALA A 58 -17.31 5.26 -17.36
CA ALA A 58 -16.92 4.23 -16.38
C ALA A 58 -15.88 4.72 -15.33
N GLN A 59 -15.20 5.84 -15.60
CA GLN A 59 -14.20 6.45 -14.74
C GLN A 59 -14.74 6.78 -13.34
N LEU A 60 -15.98 7.30 -13.21
CA LEU A 60 -16.57 7.62 -11.91
C LEU A 60 -16.66 6.39 -11.00
N LEU A 61 -17.11 5.26 -11.55
CA LEU A 61 -17.18 4.02 -10.80
C LEU A 61 -15.77 3.53 -10.41
N THR A 62 -14.80 3.68 -11.31
CA THR A 62 -13.41 3.31 -11.06
C THR A 62 -12.80 4.15 -9.93
N PHE A 63 -13.08 5.46 -9.87
CA PHE A 63 -12.61 6.32 -8.77
C PHE A 63 -13.18 5.88 -7.42
N ILE A 64 -14.48 5.52 -7.38
CA ILE A 64 -15.09 4.98 -6.17
C ILE A 64 -14.36 3.72 -5.72
N ILE A 65 -14.09 2.79 -6.64
CA ILE A 65 -13.38 1.54 -6.34
C ILE A 65 -11.98 1.85 -5.82
N TYR A 66 -11.21 2.77 -6.43
CA TYR A 66 -9.87 3.13 -5.96
C TYR A 66 -9.86 3.72 -4.56
N VAL A 67 -10.84 4.55 -4.21
CA VAL A 67 -10.98 5.07 -2.85
C VAL A 67 -11.12 3.93 -1.83
N TRP A 68 -11.91 2.91 -2.16
CA TRP A 68 -12.06 1.75 -1.30
C TRP A 68 -10.83 0.83 -1.32
N VAL A 69 -10.11 0.71 -2.43
CA VAL A 69 -8.82 -0.02 -2.50
C VAL A 69 -7.81 0.57 -1.52
N ILE A 70 -7.68 1.90 -1.47
CA ILE A 70 -6.79 2.57 -0.49
C ILE A 70 -7.19 2.18 0.93
N TYR A 71 -8.48 2.21 1.26
CA TYR A 71 -8.97 1.78 2.57
C TYR A 71 -8.64 0.31 2.88
N PHE A 72 -8.84 -0.58 1.91
CA PHE A 72 -8.55 -2.00 2.09
C PHE A 72 -7.05 -2.25 2.27
N ILE A 73 -6.19 -1.56 1.51
CA ILE A 73 -4.72 -1.65 1.66
C ILE A 73 -4.31 -1.21 3.07
N GLU A 74 -4.75 -0.05 3.54
CA GLU A 74 -4.44 0.46 4.88
C GLU A 74 -4.87 -0.52 5.97
N LYS A 75 -6.12 -0.99 5.91
CA LYS A 75 -6.64 -1.94 6.90
C LYS A 75 -6.01 -3.32 6.82
N PHE A 76 -5.58 -3.75 5.64
CA PHE A 76 -4.87 -4.99 5.48
C PHE A 76 -3.45 -4.91 6.07
N ILE A 77 -2.74 -3.81 5.84
CA ILE A 77 -1.41 -3.59 6.43
C ILE A 77 -1.48 -3.48 7.96
N GLU A 78 -2.54 -2.86 8.50
CA GLU A 78 -2.78 -2.84 9.95
C GLU A 78 -2.95 -4.26 10.52
N ASN A 79 -3.71 -5.12 9.85
CA ASN A 79 -3.99 -6.48 10.32
C ASN A 79 -4.18 -7.49 9.17
N PRO A 80 -3.10 -8.13 8.69
CA PRO A 80 -3.15 -9.09 7.57
C PRO A 80 -3.96 -10.36 7.86
N LYS A 81 -4.27 -10.65 9.12
CA LYS A 81 -5.11 -11.80 9.50
C LYS A 81 -6.57 -11.61 9.07
N LYS A 82 -7.00 -10.37 8.86
CA LYS A 82 -8.34 -10.06 8.36
C LYS A 82 -8.39 -10.20 6.84
N ILE A 83 -8.55 -11.42 6.36
CA ILE A 83 -8.55 -11.80 4.93
C ILE A 83 -9.59 -11.02 4.12
N GLN A 84 -10.67 -10.56 4.74
CA GLN A 84 -11.72 -9.76 4.07
C GLN A 84 -11.16 -8.54 3.32
N TYR A 85 -10.09 -7.91 3.81
CA TYR A 85 -9.49 -6.76 3.13
C TYR A 85 -8.66 -7.20 1.91
N ALA A 86 -7.96 -8.33 2.00
CA ALA A 86 -7.28 -8.92 0.82
C ALA A 86 -8.29 -9.30 -0.26
N ILE A 87 -9.40 -9.93 0.12
CA ILE A 87 -10.50 -10.26 -0.81
C ILE A 87 -11.05 -8.98 -1.44
N GLY A 88 -11.25 -7.91 -0.65
CA GLY A 88 -11.69 -6.61 -1.16
C GLY A 88 -10.75 -6.04 -2.22
N ILE A 89 -9.43 -6.11 -2.03
CA ILE A 89 -8.43 -5.67 -3.01
C ILE A 89 -8.51 -6.52 -4.29
N ILE A 90 -8.57 -7.84 -4.17
CA ILE A 90 -8.62 -8.77 -5.32
C ILE A 90 -9.92 -8.58 -6.12
N LEU A 91 -11.07 -8.49 -5.45
CA LEU A 91 -12.35 -8.23 -6.12
C LEU A 91 -12.35 -6.88 -6.82
N SER A 92 -11.79 -5.84 -6.19
CA SER A 92 -11.63 -4.53 -6.82
C SER A 92 -10.76 -4.61 -8.08
N SER A 93 -9.67 -5.39 -8.05
CA SER A 93 -8.81 -5.62 -9.21
C SER A 93 -9.57 -6.29 -10.36
N ILE A 94 -10.34 -7.34 -10.07
CA ILE A 94 -11.18 -8.02 -11.07
C ILE A 94 -12.21 -7.05 -11.66
N LEU A 95 -12.89 -6.26 -10.81
CA LEU A 95 -13.88 -5.30 -11.26
C LEU A 95 -13.27 -4.24 -12.19
N ILE A 96 -12.12 -3.66 -11.82
CA ILE A 96 -11.46 -2.64 -12.63
C ILE A 96 -10.99 -3.23 -13.96
N ALA A 97 -10.40 -4.44 -13.95
CA ALA A 97 -9.96 -5.11 -15.18
C ALA A 97 -11.10 -5.35 -16.17
N ASN A 98 -12.33 -5.56 -15.68
CA ASN A 98 -13.51 -5.78 -16.52
C ASN A 98 -14.27 -4.49 -16.89
N LEU A 99 -14.23 -3.46 -16.02
CA LEU A 99 -14.93 -2.21 -16.25
C LEU A 99 -14.12 -1.22 -17.08
N HIS A 100 -12.80 -1.15 -16.84
CA HIS A 100 -11.94 -0.14 -17.44
C HIS A 100 -10.49 -0.64 -17.50
N VAL A 101 -10.21 -1.50 -18.45
CA VAL A 101 -8.93 -2.20 -18.59
C VAL A 101 -7.71 -1.25 -18.63
N ALA A 102 -7.83 -0.13 -19.32
CA ALA A 102 -6.75 0.86 -19.48
C ALA A 102 -6.24 1.44 -18.15
N VAL A 103 -7.07 1.48 -17.13
CA VAL A 103 -6.68 2.01 -15.81
C VAL A 103 -6.42 0.92 -14.77
N TRP A 104 -6.64 -0.36 -15.11
CA TRP A 104 -6.37 -1.47 -14.19
C TRP A 104 -4.95 -1.45 -13.62
N PRO A 105 -3.86 -1.09 -14.36
CA PRO A 105 -2.52 -1.02 -13.79
C PRO A 105 -2.36 0.00 -12.65
N PHE A 106 -3.26 0.99 -12.53
CA PHE A 106 -3.18 1.99 -11.45
C PHE A 106 -3.37 1.38 -10.05
N ILE A 107 -3.96 0.17 -9.94
CA ILE A 107 -4.05 -0.51 -8.65
C ILE A 107 -2.65 -0.83 -8.08
N PHE A 108 -1.70 -1.14 -8.95
CA PHE A 108 -0.30 -1.38 -8.57
C PHE A 108 0.40 -0.08 -8.24
N ILE A 109 0.11 1.01 -8.95
CA ILE A 109 0.65 2.35 -8.68
C ILE A 109 0.19 2.82 -7.29
N ILE A 110 -1.07 2.57 -6.90
CA ILE A 110 -1.59 2.88 -5.56
C ILE A 110 -0.87 2.08 -4.47
N ALA A 111 -0.50 0.82 -4.74
CA ALA A 111 0.23 -0.02 -3.79
C ALA A 111 1.73 0.32 -3.72
N LEU A 112 2.31 0.96 -4.75
CA LEU A 112 3.74 1.21 -4.89
C LEU A 112 4.35 2.02 -3.73
N PRO A 113 3.74 3.09 -3.20
CA PRO A 113 4.27 3.83 -2.06
C PRO A 113 4.51 2.95 -0.83
N TYR A 114 3.57 2.06 -0.52
CA TYR A 114 3.66 1.14 0.63
C TYR A 114 4.80 0.13 0.46
N ILE A 115 4.94 -0.41 -0.76
CA ILE A 115 5.99 -1.37 -1.10
C ILE A 115 7.36 -0.67 -1.10
N ALA A 116 7.45 0.54 -1.66
CA ALA A 116 8.67 1.34 -1.68
C ALA A 116 9.13 1.69 -0.25
N GLU A 117 8.22 2.16 0.61
CA GLU A 117 8.52 2.44 2.01
C GLU A 117 9.03 1.18 2.72
N TYR A 118 8.42 0.02 2.49
CA TYR A 118 8.87 -1.24 3.06
C TYR A 118 10.30 -1.60 2.62
N ILE A 119 10.59 -1.50 1.32
CA ILE A 119 11.92 -1.83 0.78
C ILE A 119 12.98 -0.87 1.34
N ILE A 120 12.72 0.44 1.31
CA ILE A 120 13.64 1.45 1.82
C ILE A 120 13.87 1.25 3.31
N SER A 121 12.82 1.00 4.09
CA SER A 121 12.91 0.73 5.53
C SER A 121 13.70 -0.55 5.82
N LEU A 122 13.53 -1.59 5.00
CA LEU A 122 14.28 -2.84 5.12
C LEU A 122 15.77 -2.62 4.86
N ILE A 123 16.11 -1.90 3.79
CA ILE A 123 17.50 -1.56 3.44
C ILE A 123 18.12 -0.71 4.56
N ALA A 124 17.42 0.34 5.00
CA ALA A 124 17.87 1.22 6.07
C ALA A 124 18.12 0.42 7.38
N GLU A 125 17.24 -0.52 7.72
CA GLU A 125 17.41 -1.37 8.89
C GLU A 125 18.64 -2.29 8.76
N ILE A 126 18.87 -2.88 7.58
CA ILE A 126 20.03 -3.74 7.32
C ILE A 126 21.32 -2.93 7.46
N VAL A 127 21.38 -1.72 6.90
CA VAL A 127 22.55 -0.84 6.93
C VAL A 127 22.82 -0.34 8.36
N VAL A 128 21.81 0.25 8.99
CA VAL A 128 21.95 0.86 10.34
C VAL A 128 22.35 -0.17 11.40
N TYR A 129 21.72 -1.33 11.40
CA TYR A 129 22.01 -2.39 12.39
C TYR A 129 23.11 -3.36 11.93
N ARG A 130 23.77 -3.12 10.80
CA ARG A 130 24.84 -3.95 10.27
C ARG A 130 24.53 -5.45 10.26
N LYS A 131 23.28 -5.81 9.91
CA LYS A 131 22.78 -7.20 9.95
C LYS A 131 23.65 -8.17 9.13
N GLY A 132 24.15 -7.74 7.97
CA GLY A 132 25.06 -8.52 7.14
C GLY A 132 26.36 -8.86 7.84
N THR A 133 26.98 -7.87 8.50
CA THR A 133 28.22 -8.06 9.28
C THR A 133 27.99 -8.98 10.47
N ILE A 134 26.87 -8.85 11.17
CA ILE A 134 26.48 -9.72 12.27
C ILE A 134 26.35 -11.18 11.78
N ALA A 135 25.65 -11.39 10.67
CA ALA A 135 25.47 -12.72 10.10
C ALA A 135 26.80 -13.36 9.70
N TYR A 136 27.68 -12.60 9.04
CA TYR A 136 29.02 -13.06 8.68
C TYR A 136 29.87 -13.44 9.92
N LYS A 137 29.91 -12.58 10.94
CA LYS A 137 30.68 -12.87 12.16
C LYS A 137 30.15 -14.08 12.92
N LYS A 138 28.83 -14.24 13.03
CA LYS A 138 28.22 -15.46 13.59
C LYS A 138 28.62 -16.72 12.81
N HIS A 139 28.69 -16.63 11.48
CA HIS A 139 29.14 -17.75 10.67
C HIS A 139 30.61 -18.09 10.90
N VAL A 140 31.49 -17.07 11.03
CA VAL A 140 32.91 -17.24 11.37
C VAL A 140 33.08 -17.92 12.71
N ILE A 141 32.37 -17.44 13.75
CA ILE A 141 32.40 -18.03 15.11
C ILE A 141 32.01 -19.52 15.05
N LYS A 142 30.98 -19.86 14.25
CA LYS A 142 30.46 -21.23 14.17
C LYS A 142 31.37 -22.19 13.41
N LYS A 143 32.12 -21.70 12.40
CA LYS A 143 32.92 -22.57 11.49
C LYS A 143 34.43 -22.48 11.65
N CYS A 144 34.96 -21.44 12.28
CA CYS A 144 36.39 -21.24 12.41
C CYS A 144 36.95 -22.08 13.57
N LYS A 145 38.03 -22.85 13.28
CA LYS A 145 38.75 -23.67 14.29
C LYS A 145 39.83 -22.87 15.04
N SER A 146 40.15 -21.63 14.61
CA SER A 146 41.18 -20.80 15.24
C SER A 146 40.57 -20.00 16.36
N GLU A 147 40.95 -20.26 17.60
CA GLU A 147 40.48 -19.58 18.80
C GLU A 147 40.67 -18.05 18.74
N GLU A 148 41.84 -17.62 18.26
CA GLU A 148 42.15 -16.19 18.12
C GLU A 148 41.20 -15.46 17.19
N LYS A 149 40.86 -16.07 16.03
CA LYS A 149 39.90 -15.49 15.09
C LYS A 149 38.48 -15.49 15.62
N VAL A 150 38.09 -16.51 16.38
CA VAL A 150 36.78 -16.58 17.05
C VAL A 150 36.67 -15.49 18.12
N LYS A 151 37.70 -15.30 18.95
CA LYS A 151 37.73 -14.27 20.00
C LYS A 151 37.62 -12.86 19.41
N LYS A 152 38.40 -12.54 18.38
CA LYS A 152 38.32 -11.25 17.66
C LYS A 152 36.91 -11.03 17.05
N ALA A 153 36.33 -12.06 16.42
CA ALA A 153 34.99 -11.95 15.83
C ALA A 153 33.91 -11.75 16.90
N GLN A 154 34.08 -12.33 18.09
CA GLN A 154 33.16 -12.16 19.22
C GLN A 154 33.23 -10.73 19.77
N GLU A 155 34.43 -10.21 20.05
CA GLU A 155 34.64 -8.84 20.54
C GLU A 155 34.06 -7.78 19.58
N GLU A 156 34.24 -7.98 18.28
CA GLU A 156 33.66 -7.09 17.28
C GLU A 156 32.14 -7.22 17.19
N LEU A 157 31.60 -8.41 17.41
CA LEU A 157 30.15 -8.64 17.44
C LEU A 157 29.53 -7.91 18.64
N ASP A 158 30.16 -7.98 19.81
CA ASP A 158 29.70 -7.33 21.04
C ASP A 158 29.71 -5.81 20.90
N LYS A 159 30.76 -5.23 20.28
CA LYS A 159 30.80 -3.80 19.93
C LYS A 159 29.66 -3.38 19.00
N ILE A 160 29.31 -4.23 18.03
CA ILE A 160 28.18 -3.93 17.11
C ILE A 160 26.85 -3.97 17.88
N TYR A 161 26.67 -4.93 18.79
CA TYR A 161 25.46 -4.99 19.61
C TYR A 161 25.32 -3.79 20.53
N GLU A 162 26.39 -3.39 21.21
CA GLU A 162 26.40 -2.19 22.06
C GLU A 162 26.07 -0.93 21.27
N SER A 163 26.66 -0.77 20.08
CA SER A 163 26.34 0.33 19.17
C SER A 163 24.88 0.32 18.74
N ASN A 164 24.32 -0.87 18.43
CA ASN A 164 22.93 -1.02 18.04
C ASN A 164 21.95 -0.68 19.18
N GLU A 165 22.30 -1.02 20.41
CA GLU A 165 21.51 -0.63 21.59
C GLU A 165 21.51 0.89 21.81
N LYS A 166 22.67 1.55 21.67
CA LYS A 166 22.77 3.02 21.73
C LYS A 166 21.90 3.68 20.65
N ILE A 167 21.97 3.18 19.42
CA ILE A 167 21.12 3.69 18.31
C ILE A 167 19.64 3.50 18.64
N LYS A 168 19.26 2.38 19.23
CA LYS A 168 17.86 2.11 19.60
C LYS A 168 17.37 3.07 20.67
N LYS A 169 18.16 3.33 21.72
CA LYS A 169 17.84 4.30 22.78
C LYS A 169 17.67 5.71 22.23
N VAL A 170 18.64 6.21 21.46
CA VAL A 170 18.54 7.53 20.81
C VAL A 170 17.29 7.64 19.93
N ARG A 171 16.91 6.55 19.22
CA ARG A 171 15.69 6.52 18.42
C ARG A 171 14.41 6.58 19.25
N GLU A 172 14.42 6.07 20.47
CA GLU A 172 13.27 6.13 21.38
C GLU A 172 13.14 7.52 22.04
N GLU A 173 14.26 8.21 22.29
CA GLU A 173 14.32 9.52 22.95
C GLU A 173 13.97 10.70 22.03
N GLU A 174 14.04 10.54 20.70
CA GLU A 174 13.77 11.62 19.73
C GLU A 174 12.39 11.46 19.05
N PRO A 175 11.28 11.90 19.67
CA PRO A 175 9.92 11.66 19.14
C PRO A 175 9.58 12.45 17.88
N TYR A 176 10.33 13.52 17.56
CA TYR A 176 10.00 14.44 16.44
C TYR A 176 10.69 14.13 15.12
N LYS A 177 11.62 13.16 15.05
CA LYS A 177 12.22 12.76 13.78
C LYS A 177 11.30 11.84 13.00
N ILE A 178 11.05 12.18 11.74
CA ILE A 178 10.34 11.28 10.80
C ILE A 178 11.14 9.98 10.72
N ARG A 179 10.53 8.88 11.14
CA ARG A 179 11.16 7.56 11.16
C ARG A 179 10.42 6.63 10.21
N MET A 180 11.14 6.09 9.26
CA MET A 180 10.64 4.95 8.51
C MET A 180 10.58 3.74 9.44
N LYS A 181 9.37 3.28 9.73
CA LYS A 181 9.13 2.10 10.58
C LYS A 181 8.91 0.91 9.68
N LEU A 182 9.79 -0.08 9.75
CA LEU A 182 9.64 -1.31 8.98
C LEU A 182 8.33 -2.03 9.35
N ASN A 183 7.35 -1.96 8.47
CA ASN A 183 6.10 -2.69 8.63
C ASN A 183 6.20 -4.05 7.93
N LYS A 184 6.45 -5.11 8.71
CA LYS A 184 6.59 -6.48 8.20
C LYS A 184 5.32 -7.03 7.54
N ASN A 185 4.17 -6.40 7.74
CA ASN A 185 2.91 -6.83 7.16
C ASN A 185 2.83 -6.55 5.66
N VAL A 186 3.59 -5.57 5.16
CA VAL A 186 3.62 -5.21 3.74
C VAL A 186 4.06 -6.37 2.85
N LYS A 187 4.84 -7.32 3.36
CA LYS A 187 5.17 -8.55 2.61
C LYS A 187 3.91 -9.31 2.15
N TRP A 188 2.86 -9.29 2.95
CA TRP A 188 1.59 -9.92 2.59
C TRP A 188 0.82 -9.11 1.54
N LEU A 189 0.97 -7.78 1.54
CA LEU A 189 0.44 -6.94 0.48
C LEU A 189 1.12 -7.27 -0.87
N ILE A 190 2.43 -7.50 -0.89
CA ILE A 190 3.15 -7.93 -2.10
C ILE A 190 2.55 -9.22 -2.66
N LEU A 191 2.24 -10.19 -1.78
CA LEU A 191 1.57 -11.44 -2.20
C LEU A 191 0.19 -11.15 -2.80
N VAL A 192 -0.62 -10.30 -2.16
CA VAL A 192 -1.95 -9.92 -2.68
C VAL A 192 -1.82 -9.21 -4.03
N MET A 193 -0.82 -8.32 -4.20
CA MET A 193 -0.56 -7.66 -5.48
C MET A 193 -0.14 -8.66 -6.57
N ALA A 194 0.64 -9.68 -6.23
CA ALA A 194 0.97 -10.76 -7.18
C ALA A 194 -0.29 -11.53 -7.62
N ILE A 195 -1.23 -11.79 -6.71
CA ILE A 195 -2.53 -12.37 -7.06
C ILE A 195 -3.34 -11.40 -7.94
N CYS A 196 -3.36 -10.10 -7.61
CA CYS A 196 -4.02 -9.08 -8.43
C CYS A 196 -3.44 -9.03 -9.84
N ALA A 197 -2.13 -9.25 -10.02
CA ALA A 197 -1.54 -9.33 -11.35
C ALA A 197 -2.11 -10.48 -12.18
N LEU A 198 -2.50 -11.59 -11.56
CA LEU A 198 -3.15 -12.69 -12.26
C LEU A 198 -4.61 -12.41 -12.62
N THR A 199 -5.28 -11.46 -11.94
CA THR A 199 -6.69 -11.14 -12.22
C THR A 199 -6.89 -10.49 -13.60
N GLY A 200 -5.85 -9.92 -14.21
CA GLY A 200 -5.91 -9.44 -15.57
C GLY A 200 -6.26 -10.52 -16.60
N PHE A 201 -6.03 -11.80 -16.31
CA PHE A 201 -6.48 -12.91 -17.16
C PHE A 201 -7.97 -13.26 -16.99
N LEU A 202 -8.62 -12.75 -15.93
CA LEU A 202 -10.03 -12.99 -15.65
C LEU A 202 -10.96 -11.99 -16.35
N THR A 203 -10.56 -11.53 -17.53
CA THR A 203 -11.37 -10.64 -18.36
C THR A 203 -11.73 -11.32 -19.68
N PRO A 204 -12.89 -11.01 -20.27
CA PRO A 204 -13.23 -11.48 -21.61
C PRO A 204 -12.31 -10.92 -22.69
N LEU A 205 -11.46 -9.94 -22.36
CA LEU A 205 -10.50 -9.30 -23.26
C LEU A 205 -9.15 -10.04 -23.34
N GLY A 206 -9.03 -11.20 -22.69
CA GLY A 206 -7.82 -12.04 -22.70
C GLY A 206 -6.60 -11.33 -22.12
N THR A 207 -5.53 -11.21 -22.91
CA THR A 207 -4.26 -10.60 -22.49
C THR A 207 -4.22 -9.07 -22.60
N THR A 208 -5.29 -8.43 -23.03
CA THR A 208 -5.35 -6.96 -23.24
C THR A 208 -4.89 -6.14 -22.01
N PRO A 209 -5.20 -6.52 -20.76
CA PRO A 209 -4.71 -5.77 -19.58
C PRO A 209 -3.19 -5.64 -19.47
N TYR A 210 -2.45 -6.53 -20.12
CA TYR A 210 -0.97 -6.57 -20.09
C TYR A 210 -0.31 -5.95 -21.30
N THR A 211 -1.06 -5.75 -22.38
CA THR A 211 -0.56 -5.29 -23.70
C THR A 211 -1.04 -3.90 -24.08
N TYR A 212 -1.92 -3.33 -23.27
CA TYR A 212 -2.56 -2.03 -23.54
C TYR A 212 -1.66 -0.83 -23.29
#